data_674a8219555343fdb74ecda671e03552
#
_entry.id   674a8219555343fdb74ecda671e03552
#
_cell.length_a   1.000
_cell.length_b   1.000
_cell.length_c   1.000
_cell.angle_alpha   90.00
_cell.angle_beta   90.00
_cell.angle_gamma   90.00
#
_symmetry.space_group_name_H-M   'P 1'
#
loop_
_entity.id
_entity.type
_entity.pdbx_description
1 polymer ?
#
loop_
_entity_poly.entity_id
_entity_poly.type
_entity_poly.pdbx_seq_one_letter_code
_entity_poly.pdbx_strand_id
1 'polypeptide(L)'
;MELSFSSKDLEFRDEVRDFLANEYPKHVKEKLDNGEPLSKEDIVDWHKSLSAKGWMGFNWPVEYGGTGWSPAQIYIFQNELGLAGCPPLIPFGVSMVGPVIYSFGNQEQKDRFLPDILNFDTWWCQGYSEPGSGSDLASLKTKAEPVSENGKDYYIINGSKTWTTLAQHADWIFCLVRTDSSGKKQEGISFLLIDMNSPGIEVKPIITIDGDHEVNSVFFTDVKVPAENLIGEEGKGWTYAKFLLAHERFGIAGVGASKRQLERLKEISKDLGDE
;
A
#
# COMPACT_ATOMS: atom_id res chain seq x y z
N MET A 1 -26.29 16.15 -16.75
CA MET A 1 -25.24 15.15 -16.50
C MET A 1 -25.96 13.82 -16.36
N GLU A 2 -25.74 12.90 -17.27
CA GLU A 2 -26.32 11.56 -17.19
C GLU A 2 -25.50 10.75 -16.18
N LEU A 3 -26.14 10.25 -15.13
CA LEU A 3 -25.50 9.47 -14.06
C LEU A 3 -25.66 7.95 -14.26
N SER A 4 -26.08 7.55 -15.47
CA SER A 4 -26.24 6.14 -15.83
C SER A 4 -24.94 5.57 -16.41
N PHE A 5 -24.63 4.32 -16.08
CA PHE A 5 -23.55 3.59 -16.73
C PHE A 5 -23.89 3.28 -18.18
N SER A 6 -22.91 3.34 -19.07
CA SER A 6 -23.04 2.90 -20.45
C SER A 6 -23.21 1.37 -20.52
N SER A 7 -23.68 0.85 -21.67
CA SER A 7 -23.76 -0.60 -21.88
C SER A 7 -22.40 -1.29 -21.69
N LYS A 8 -21.32 -0.65 -22.13
CA LYS A 8 -19.95 -1.14 -21.95
C LYS A 8 -19.54 -1.20 -20.47
N ASP A 9 -19.96 -0.21 -19.67
CA ASP A 9 -19.68 -0.21 -18.23
C ASP A 9 -20.48 -1.31 -17.51
N LEU A 10 -21.69 -1.58 -17.97
CA LEU A 10 -22.52 -2.67 -17.43
C LEU A 10 -21.96 -4.05 -17.79
N GLU A 11 -21.48 -4.25 -19.02
CA GLU A 11 -20.78 -5.47 -19.44
C GLU A 11 -19.51 -5.69 -18.58
N PHE A 12 -18.72 -4.64 -18.36
CA PHE A 12 -17.56 -4.71 -17.49
C PHE A 12 -17.95 -5.04 -16.04
N ARG A 13 -19.02 -4.46 -15.52
CA ARG A 13 -19.53 -4.81 -14.18
C ARG A 13 -19.86 -6.30 -14.08
N ASP A 14 -20.51 -6.84 -15.09
CA ASP A 14 -20.88 -8.25 -15.12
C ASP A 14 -19.62 -9.13 -15.23
N GLU A 15 -18.58 -8.73 -15.98
CA GLU A 15 -17.26 -9.40 -15.97
C GLU A 15 -16.63 -9.42 -14.57
N VAL A 16 -16.68 -8.31 -13.84
CA VAL A 16 -16.16 -8.25 -12.45
C VAL A 16 -16.93 -9.20 -11.53
N ARG A 17 -18.26 -9.25 -11.66
CA ARG A 17 -19.11 -10.16 -10.89
C ARG A 17 -18.83 -11.63 -11.18
N ASP A 18 -18.64 -11.97 -12.46
CA ASP A 18 -18.31 -13.32 -12.88
C ASP A 18 -16.94 -13.75 -12.33
N PHE A 19 -15.95 -12.86 -12.36
CA PHE A 19 -14.65 -13.09 -11.72
C PHE A 19 -14.81 -13.36 -10.22
N LEU A 20 -15.57 -12.52 -9.52
CA LEU A 20 -15.78 -12.69 -8.08
C LEU A 20 -16.55 -13.98 -7.74
N ALA A 21 -17.44 -14.42 -8.59
CA ALA A 21 -18.18 -15.67 -8.38
C ALA A 21 -17.31 -16.92 -8.57
N ASN A 22 -16.31 -16.86 -9.48
CA ASN A 22 -15.57 -18.03 -9.94
C ASN A 22 -14.12 -18.09 -9.42
N GLU A 23 -13.46 -16.93 -9.28
CA GLU A 23 -12.01 -16.83 -9.03
C GLU A 23 -11.68 -16.26 -7.63
N TYR A 24 -12.65 -15.69 -6.92
CA TYR A 24 -12.42 -15.25 -5.55
C TYR A 24 -12.15 -16.46 -4.65
N PRO A 25 -11.00 -16.53 -3.92
CA PRO A 25 -10.64 -17.69 -3.13
C PRO A 25 -11.72 -18.05 -2.10
N LYS A 26 -12.31 -19.22 -2.22
CA LYS A 26 -13.46 -19.64 -1.40
C LYS A 26 -13.14 -19.65 0.09
N HIS A 27 -11.95 -20.11 0.47
CA HIS A 27 -11.52 -20.14 1.87
C HIS A 27 -11.43 -18.72 2.49
N VAL A 28 -10.99 -17.72 1.71
CA VAL A 28 -10.95 -16.33 2.15
C VAL A 28 -12.36 -15.79 2.38
N LYS A 29 -13.26 -16.08 1.43
CA LYS A 29 -14.67 -15.69 1.55
C LYS A 29 -15.34 -16.32 2.76
N GLU A 30 -15.16 -17.62 2.96
CA GLU A 30 -15.72 -18.37 4.09
C GLU A 30 -15.26 -17.83 5.44
N LYS A 31 -13.96 -17.54 5.61
CA LYS A 31 -13.44 -16.90 6.82
C LYS A 31 -14.09 -15.55 7.09
N LEU A 32 -14.18 -14.68 6.09
CA LEU A 32 -14.80 -13.35 6.26
C LEU A 32 -16.30 -13.43 6.57
N ASP A 33 -17.02 -14.34 5.92
CA ASP A 33 -18.46 -14.55 6.19
C ASP A 33 -18.69 -15.06 7.62
N ASN A 34 -17.75 -15.84 8.17
CA ASN A 34 -17.75 -16.33 9.54
C ASN A 34 -17.21 -15.31 10.57
N GLY A 35 -16.65 -14.18 10.13
CA GLY A 35 -16.00 -13.19 11.01
C GLY A 35 -14.64 -13.65 11.54
N GLU A 36 -13.99 -14.58 10.85
CA GLU A 36 -12.65 -15.08 11.21
C GLU A 36 -11.55 -14.14 10.69
N PRO A 37 -10.43 -13.99 11.42
CA PRO A 37 -9.31 -13.19 10.96
C PRO A 37 -8.61 -13.85 9.76
N LEU A 38 -8.14 -13.03 8.83
CA LEU A 38 -7.35 -13.48 7.69
C LEU A 38 -5.86 -13.60 8.08
N SER A 39 -5.21 -14.67 7.62
CA SER A 39 -3.77 -14.82 7.70
C SER A 39 -3.06 -14.04 6.58
N LYS A 40 -1.71 -13.94 6.64
CA LYS A 40 -0.91 -13.38 5.54
C LYS A 40 -1.18 -14.13 4.23
N GLU A 41 -1.23 -15.45 4.28
CA GLU A 41 -1.44 -16.34 3.14
C GLU A 41 -2.82 -16.10 2.49
N ASP A 42 -3.88 -15.94 3.28
CA ASP A 42 -5.21 -15.62 2.76
C ASP A 42 -5.20 -14.30 1.96
N ILE A 43 -4.51 -13.29 2.48
CA ILE A 43 -4.37 -11.99 1.81
C ILE A 43 -3.53 -12.14 0.52
N VAL A 44 -2.45 -12.90 0.58
CA VAL A 44 -1.61 -13.18 -0.61
C VAL A 44 -2.44 -13.89 -1.69
N ASP A 45 -3.18 -14.94 -1.35
CA ASP A 45 -4.00 -15.69 -2.30
C ASP A 45 -5.04 -14.80 -2.99
N TRP A 46 -5.68 -13.92 -2.24
CA TRP A 46 -6.59 -12.94 -2.81
C TRP A 46 -5.90 -12.01 -3.82
N HIS A 47 -4.76 -11.43 -3.45
CA HIS A 47 -4.03 -10.52 -4.35
C HIS A 47 -3.47 -11.24 -5.57
N LYS A 48 -3.01 -12.49 -5.42
CA LYS A 48 -2.56 -13.35 -6.53
C LYS A 48 -3.68 -13.66 -7.52
N SER A 49 -4.92 -13.85 -7.06
CA SER A 49 -6.06 -14.06 -7.97
C SER A 49 -6.32 -12.83 -8.84
N LEU A 50 -6.22 -11.63 -8.29
CA LEU A 50 -6.32 -10.37 -9.05
C LEU A 50 -5.12 -10.17 -9.98
N SER A 51 -3.91 -10.51 -9.53
CA SER A 51 -2.70 -10.46 -10.35
C SER A 51 -2.81 -11.38 -11.56
N ALA A 52 -3.26 -12.62 -11.38
CA ALA A 52 -3.45 -13.59 -12.46
C ALA A 52 -4.47 -13.09 -13.52
N LYS A 53 -5.47 -12.31 -13.11
CA LYS A 53 -6.42 -11.65 -14.01
C LYS A 53 -5.85 -10.38 -14.67
N GLY A 54 -4.67 -9.90 -14.22
CA GLY A 54 -4.06 -8.64 -14.69
C GLY A 54 -4.72 -7.40 -14.10
N TRP A 55 -5.40 -7.50 -12.96
CA TRP A 55 -6.19 -6.42 -12.38
C TRP A 55 -5.54 -5.69 -11.21
N MET A 56 -4.35 -6.14 -10.76
CA MET A 56 -3.63 -5.46 -9.67
C MET A 56 -3.29 -4.01 -10.01
N GLY A 57 -2.83 -3.74 -11.23
CA GLY A 57 -2.53 -2.39 -11.71
C GLY A 57 -3.75 -1.61 -12.20
N PHE A 58 -4.91 -1.76 -11.57
CA PHE A 58 -6.21 -1.24 -12.06
C PHE A 58 -6.22 0.27 -12.33
N ASN A 59 -5.36 1.04 -11.68
CA ASN A 59 -5.23 2.50 -11.82
C ASN A 59 -3.84 2.96 -12.33
N TRP A 60 -2.98 2.02 -12.78
CA TRP A 60 -1.68 2.35 -13.32
C TRP A 60 -1.73 2.72 -14.80
N PRO A 61 -0.75 3.49 -15.32
CA PRO A 61 -0.54 3.65 -16.75
C PRO A 61 -0.29 2.31 -17.43
N VAL A 62 -0.81 2.15 -18.65
CA VAL A 62 -0.69 0.88 -19.41
C VAL A 62 0.75 0.47 -19.63
N GLU A 63 1.65 1.44 -19.89
CA GLU A 63 3.09 1.20 -20.09
C GLU A 63 3.79 0.57 -18.86
N TYR A 64 3.18 0.66 -17.68
CA TYR A 64 3.68 0.04 -16.44
C TYR A 64 2.82 -1.15 -15.98
N GLY A 65 2.03 -1.74 -16.86
CA GLY A 65 1.20 -2.90 -16.56
C GLY A 65 -0.19 -2.57 -16.03
N GLY A 66 -0.65 -1.33 -16.23
CA GLY A 66 -2.01 -0.91 -15.87
C GLY A 66 -3.06 -1.41 -16.84
N THR A 67 -4.32 -1.44 -16.39
CA THR A 67 -5.46 -1.98 -17.14
C THR A 67 -5.98 -1.06 -18.23
N GLY A 68 -5.66 0.24 -18.17
CA GLY A 68 -6.23 1.23 -19.10
C GLY A 68 -7.73 1.49 -18.89
N TRP A 69 -8.28 1.13 -17.75
CA TRP A 69 -9.70 1.33 -17.44
C TRP A 69 -10.08 2.80 -17.34
N SER A 70 -11.32 3.09 -17.74
CA SER A 70 -11.93 4.40 -17.52
C SER A 70 -12.19 4.65 -16.02
N PRO A 71 -12.33 5.91 -15.59
CA PRO A 71 -12.73 6.21 -14.21
C PRO A 71 -14.02 5.52 -13.76
N ALA A 72 -14.98 5.32 -14.68
CA ALA A 72 -16.22 4.58 -14.41
C ALA A 72 -15.94 3.10 -14.13
N GLN A 73 -15.08 2.46 -14.91
CA GLN A 73 -14.68 1.08 -14.71
C GLN A 73 -13.90 0.88 -13.42
N ILE A 74 -12.97 1.79 -13.09
CA ILE A 74 -12.25 1.77 -11.79
C ILE A 74 -13.24 1.86 -10.63
N TYR A 75 -14.22 2.76 -10.71
CA TYR A 75 -15.27 2.88 -9.71
C TYR A 75 -16.10 1.59 -9.59
N ILE A 76 -16.52 1.02 -10.72
CA ILE A 76 -17.29 -0.24 -10.75
C ILE A 76 -16.49 -1.35 -10.08
N PHE A 77 -15.23 -1.54 -10.47
CA PHE A 77 -14.34 -2.54 -9.89
C PHE A 77 -14.27 -2.43 -8.37
N GLN A 78 -13.90 -1.26 -7.85
CA GLN A 78 -13.79 -1.04 -6.40
C GLN A 78 -15.14 -1.21 -5.67
N ASN A 79 -16.24 -0.77 -6.28
CA ASN A 79 -17.57 -0.91 -5.70
C ASN A 79 -18.01 -2.37 -5.64
N GLU A 80 -17.80 -3.15 -6.70
CA GLU A 80 -18.18 -4.58 -6.74
C GLU A 80 -17.32 -5.42 -5.78
N LEU A 81 -16.01 -5.14 -5.65
CA LEU A 81 -15.17 -5.75 -4.62
C LEU A 81 -15.73 -5.50 -3.20
N GLY A 82 -16.09 -4.26 -2.91
CA GLY A 82 -16.65 -3.89 -1.61
C GLY A 82 -18.01 -4.54 -1.35
N LEU A 83 -18.89 -4.58 -2.34
CA LEU A 83 -20.22 -5.22 -2.24
C LEU A 83 -20.11 -6.74 -2.05
N ALA A 84 -19.16 -7.39 -2.73
CA ALA A 84 -18.87 -8.81 -2.56
C ALA A 84 -18.22 -9.13 -1.20
N GLY A 85 -17.75 -8.13 -0.47
CA GLY A 85 -17.08 -8.29 0.82
C GLY A 85 -15.67 -8.85 0.70
N CYS A 86 -14.99 -8.56 -0.39
CA CYS A 86 -13.59 -8.90 -0.54
C CYS A 86 -12.71 -8.15 0.48
N PRO A 87 -11.58 -8.73 0.89
CA PRO A 87 -10.61 -8.00 1.70
C PRO A 87 -10.15 -6.74 0.98
N PRO A 88 -9.88 -5.65 1.70
CA PRO A 88 -9.25 -4.47 1.11
C PRO A 88 -7.95 -4.84 0.40
N LEU A 89 -7.67 -4.18 -0.72
CA LEU A 89 -6.36 -4.32 -1.36
C LEU A 89 -5.30 -3.67 -0.48
N ILE A 90 -4.18 -4.37 -0.27
CA ILE A 90 -3.03 -3.82 0.45
C ILE A 90 -2.44 -2.68 -0.40
N PRO A 91 -2.51 -1.42 0.07
CA PRO A 91 -2.26 -0.26 -0.79
C PRO A 91 -0.78 0.05 -0.98
N PHE A 92 0.09 -0.42 -0.08
CA PHE A 92 1.48 0.05 0.04
C PHE A 92 2.29 -0.16 -1.23
N GLY A 93 2.13 -1.31 -1.91
CA GLY A 93 2.76 -1.56 -3.21
C GLY A 93 2.05 -0.79 -4.32
N VAL A 94 0.83 -1.22 -4.65
CA VAL A 94 0.13 -0.83 -5.88
C VAL A 94 -0.38 0.62 -5.88
N SER A 95 -0.84 1.14 -4.74
CA SER A 95 -1.43 2.48 -4.68
C SER A 95 -0.49 3.56 -4.14
N MET A 96 0.61 3.18 -3.49
CA MET A 96 1.52 4.10 -2.83
C MET A 96 2.90 4.11 -3.49
N VAL A 97 3.77 3.12 -3.21
CA VAL A 97 5.16 3.15 -3.71
C VAL A 97 5.27 2.93 -5.20
N GLY A 98 4.44 2.08 -5.81
CA GLY A 98 4.45 1.84 -7.25
C GLY A 98 4.31 3.12 -8.06
N PRO A 99 3.30 3.98 -7.81
CA PRO A 99 3.18 5.31 -8.42
C PRO A 99 4.42 6.19 -8.26
N VAL A 100 5.08 6.15 -7.12
CA VAL A 100 6.33 6.91 -6.89
C VAL A 100 7.47 6.33 -7.74
N ILE A 101 7.61 5.00 -7.79
CA ILE A 101 8.66 4.34 -8.58
C ILE A 101 8.48 4.62 -10.08
N TYR A 102 7.27 4.43 -10.64
CA TYR A 102 7.12 4.65 -12.08
C TYR A 102 7.23 6.13 -12.47
N SER A 103 6.94 7.08 -11.56
CA SER A 103 7.01 8.51 -11.83
C SER A 103 8.41 9.11 -11.63
N PHE A 104 9.18 8.65 -10.64
CA PHE A 104 10.42 9.27 -10.20
C PHE A 104 11.62 8.31 -10.15
N GLY A 105 11.39 7.01 -10.16
CA GLY A 105 12.46 6.01 -10.21
C GLY A 105 13.16 5.97 -11.55
N ASN A 106 14.41 5.52 -11.56
CA ASN A 106 15.16 5.22 -12.78
C ASN A 106 14.67 3.89 -13.40
N GLN A 107 15.19 3.55 -14.59
CA GLN A 107 14.72 2.35 -15.30
C GLN A 107 15.04 1.05 -14.55
N GLU A 108 16.20 0.95 -13.91
CA GLU A 108 16.60 -0.23 -13.14
C GLU A 108 15.67 -0.47 -11.94
N GLN A 109 15.25 0.60 -11.26
CA GLN A 109 14.28 0.53 -10.17
C GLN A 109 12.90 0.11 -10.67
N LYS A 110 12.45 0.64 -11.81
CA LYS A 110 11.17 0.24 -12.43
C LYS A 110 11.18 -1.23 -12.81
N ASP A 111 12.23 -1.69 -13.49
CA ASP A 111 12.35 -3.08 -13.95
C ASP A 111 12.45 -4.06 -12.77
N ARG A 112 13.05 -3.63 -11.66
CA ARG A 112 13.22 -4.45 -10.46
C ARG A 112 11.95 -4.56 -9.62
N PHE A 113 11.24 -3.46 -9.38
CA PHE A 113 10.20 -3.43 -8.35
C PHE A 113 8.77 -3.49 -8.89
N LEU A 114 8.49 -2.90 -10.07
CA LEU A 114 7.10 -2.82 -10.56
C LEU A 114 6.48 -4.18 -10.87
N PRO A 115 7.20 -5.15 -11.50
CA PRO A 115 6.63 -6.48 -11.73
C PRO A 115 6.26 -7.20 -10.42
N ASP A 116 7.13 -7.17 -9.42
CA ASP A 116 6.90 -7.82 -8.12
C ASP A 116 5.72 -7.20 -7.36
N ILE A 117 5.50 -5.88 -7.50
CA ILE A 117 4.34 -5.20 -6.94
C ILE A 117 3.06 -5.66 -7.63
N LEU A 118 3.03 -5.71 -8.97
CA LEU A 118 1.87 -6.15 -9.74
C LEU A 118 1.53 -7.62 -9.52
N ASN A 119 2.56 -8.44 -9.35
CA ASN A 119 2.40 -9.87 -9.05
C ASN A 119 2.07 -10.14 -7.60
N PHE A 120 2.17 -9.13 -6.73
CA PHE A 120 2.12 -9.30 -5.27
C PHE A 120 3.15 -10.34 -4.76
N ASP A 121 4.36 -10.33 -5.36
CA ASP A 121 5.49 -11.16 -4.96
C ASP A 121 6.24 -10.55 -3.77
N THR A 122 6.07 -9.23 -3.55
CA THR A 122 6.68 -8.48 -2.45
C THR A 122 5.62 -7.73 -1.66
N TRP A 123 5.71 -7.82 -0.34
CA TRP A 123 4.87 -7.04 0.58
C TRP A 123 5.59 -5.75 0.99
N TRP A 124 4.94 -4.62 0.83
CA TRP A 124 5.46 -3.30 1.18
C TRP A 124 4.83 -2.74 2.45
N CYS A 125 5.57 -1.90 3.18
CA CYS A 125 5.02 -1.06 4.24
C CYS A 125 5.56 0.37 4.15
N GLN A 126 4.93 1.30 4.89
CA GLN A 126 5.23 2.73 4.86
C GLN A 126 5.99 3.18 6.09
N GLY A 127 7.19 3.75 5.93
CA GLY A 127 8.02 4.31 6.97
C GLY A 127 7.98 5.84 6.99
N TYR A 128 6.85 6.45 7.42
CA TYR A 128 6.71 7.90 7.47
C TYR A 128 6.78 8.42 8.91
N SER A 129 5.73 8.18 9.70
CA SER A 129 5.59 8.71 11.06
C SER A 129 6.69 8.23 12.00
N GLU A 130 7.09 9.10 12.92
CA GLU A 130 8.01 8.81 14.02
C GLU A 130 7.34 9.15 15.36
N PRO A 131 7.81 8.65 16.50
CA PRO A 131 7.21 8.96 17.81
C PRO A 131 7.04 10.46 18.07
N GLY A 132 7.93 11.31 17.53
CA GLY A 132 7.87 12.77 17.65
C GLY A 132 7.43 13.52 16.39
N SER A 133 7.03 12.82 15.31
CA SER A 133 6.81 13.42 13.99
C SER A 133 5.66 12.72 13.26
N GLY A 134 4.43 12.99 13.68
CA GLY A 134 3.19 12.57 13.02
C GLY A 134 2.62 13.67 12.14
N SER A 135 1.80 14.56 12.70
CA SER A 135 1.22 15.71 11.96
C SER A 135 2.28 16.68 11.43
N ASP A 136 3.36 16.93 12.18
CA ASP A 136 4.56 17.63 11.67
C ASP A 136 5.56 16.60 11.11
N LEU A 137 5.18 15.89 10.06
CA LEU A 137 6.02 14.88 9.43
C LEU A 137 7.35 15.45 8.94
N ALA A 138 7.39 16.72 8.54
CA ALA A 138 8.61 17.39 8.11
C ALA A 138 9.70 17.47 9.22
N SER A 139 9.34 17.25 10.49
CA SER A 139 10.27 17.21 11.60
C SER A 139 10.92 15.85 11.85
N LEU A 140 10.73 14.87 10.96
CA LEU A 140 11.29 13.54 11.06
C LEU A 140 12.83 13.57 11.27
N LYS A 141 13.32 12.60 12.04
CA LYS A 141 14.72 12.55 12.52
C LYS A 141 15.47 11.27 12.13
N THR A 142 14.80 10.26 11.59
CA THR A 142 15.48 9.06 11.09
C THR A 142 16.52 9.48 10.06
N LYS A 143 17.81 9.30 10.39
CA LYS A 143 18.94 9.76 9.58
C LYS A 143 19.29 8.74 8.50
N ALA A 144 19.83 9.25 7.39
CA ALA A 144 20.49 8.47 6.35
C ALA A 144 21.83 9.16 6.03
N GLU A 145 22.93 8.60 6.51
CA GLU A 145 24.27 9.15 6.35
C GLU A 145 24.97 8.45 5.18
N PRO A 146 25.44 9.19 4.15
CA PRO A 146 26.11 8.59 3.00
C PRO A 146 27.48 8.04 3.39
N VAL A 147 27.81 6.84 2.92
CA VAL A 147 29.12 6.20 3.10
C VAL A 147 29.53 5.51 1.79
N SER A 148 30.83 5.51 1.49
CA SER A 148 31.41 4.79 0.36
C SER A 148 32.35 3.71 0.85
N GLU A 149 32.11 2.47 0.45
CA GLU A 149 32.96 1.33 0.78
C GLU A 149 33.25 0.47 -0.44
N ASN A 150 34.50 0.14 -0.68
CA ASN A 150 34.92 -0.73 -1.79
C ASN A 150 34.40 -0.27 -3.16
N GLY A 151 34.29 1.05 -3.39
CA GLY A 151 33.80 1.64 -4.64
C GLY A 151 32.28 1.56 -4.83
N LYS A 152 31.52 1.26 -3.79
CA LYS A 152 30.06 1.30 -3.78
C LYS A 152 29.56 2.29 -2.73
N ASP A 153 28.47 2.97 -3.07
CA ASP A 153 27.84 3.97 -2.22
C ASP A 153 26.62 3.38 -1.49
N TYR A 154 26.47 3.77 -0.22
CA TYR A 154 25.42 3.32 0.67
C TYR A 154 24.92 4.48 1.53
N TYR A 155 23.77 4.28 2.17
CA TYR A 155 23.30 5.07 3.31
C TYR A 155 23.33 4.20 4.57
N ILE A 156 23.79 4.76 5.69
CA ILE A 156 23.63 4.16 7.02
C ILE A 156 22.42 4.79 7.67
N ILE A 157 21.42 3.97 7.98
CA ILE A 157 20.14 4.43 8.52
C ILE A 157 20.10 4.20 10.04
N ASN A 158 19.77 5.26 10.78
CA ASN A 158 19.57 5.24 12.22
C ASN A 158 18.32 6.02 12.60
N GLY A 159 17.45 5.40 13.39
CA GLY A 159 16.21 6.03 13.87
C GLY A 159 15.09 5.04 14.09
N SER A 160 13.85 5.52 14.07
CA SER A 160 12.69 4.65 14.24
C SER A 160 11.45 5.23 13.55
N LYS A 161 10.57 4.33 13.10
CA LYS A 161 9.24 4.65 12.58
C LYS A 161 8.18 4.07 13.51
N THR A 162 7.00 4.68 13.53
CA THR A 162 5.87 4.22 14.35
C THR A 162 4.59 4.20 13.53
N TRP A 163 3.60 3.43 13.99
CA TRP A 163 2.33 3.22 13.30
C TRP A 163 2.51 2.61 11.90
N THR A 164 3.56 1.80 11.71
CA THR A 164 3.86 1.15 10.44
C THR A 164 2.94 -0.06 10.27
N THR A 165 1.87 0.14 9.49
CA THR A 165 0.83 -0.88 9.26
C THR A 165 1.44 -2.08 8.53
N LEU A 166 1.17 -3.29 9.07
CA LEU A 166 1.55 -4.59 8.53
C LEU A 166 3.05 -4.78 8.28
N ALA A 167 3.91 -4.02 8.98
CA ALA A 167 5.37 -4.16 8.87
C ALA A 167 5.87 -5.56 9.23
N GLN A 168 5.16 -6.31 10.07
CA GLN A 168 5.48 -7.70 10.42
C GLN A 168 5.43 -8.67 9.23
N HIS A 169 4.81 -8.26 8.13
CA HIS A 169 4.68 -9.05 6.91
C HIS A 169 5.55 -8.52 5.77
N ALA A 170 6.11 -7.32 5.92
CA ALA A 170 6.74 -6.58 4.84
C ALA A 170 8.12 -7.13 4.46
N ASP A 171 8.36 -7.25 3.16
CA ASP A 171 9.67 -7.52 2.57
C ASP A 171 10.43 -6.20 2.35
N TRP A 172 9.71 -5.11 2.06
CA TRP A 172 10.24 -3.78 1.77
C TRP A 172 9.51 -2.68 2.53
N ILE A 173 10.26 -1.65 2.94
CA ILE A 173 9.69 -0.41 3.46
C ILE A 173 10.13 0.78 2.59
N PHE A 174 9.17 1.58 2.13
CA PHE A 174 9.48 2.89 1.57
C PHE A 174 9.49 3.93 2.68
N CYS A 175 10.64 4.55 2.84
CA CYS A 175 10.96 5.32 4.05
C CYS A 175 11.32 6.77 3.72
N LEU A 176 10.76 7.72 4.46
CA LEU A 176 11.25 9.08 4.49
C LEU A 176 12.38 9.18 5.51
N VAL A 177 13.54 9.65 5.07
CA VAL A 177 14.75 9.76 5.88
C VAL A 177 15.35 11.15 5.79
N ARG A 178 16.11 11.55 6.81
CA ARG A 178 16.83 12.82 6.88
C ARG A 178 18.24 12.65 6.34
N THR A 179 18.50 13.20 5.12
CA THR A 179 19.84 13.23 4.50
C THR A 179 20.55 14.55 4.73
N ASP A 180 19.82 15.66 4.94
CA ASP A 180 20.37 16.96 5.25
C ASP A 180 19.54 17.71 6.31
N SER A 181 20.19 18.49 7.17
CA SER A 181 19.56 19.32 8.21
C SER A 181 19.99 20.79 8.13
N SER A 182 20.70 21.20 7.07
CA SER A 182 21.24 22.56 6.92
C SER A 182 20.19 23.58 6.46
N GLY A 183 19.14 23.10 5.74
CA GLY A 183 18.12 23.93 5.13
C GLY A 183 16.76 23.89 5.86
N LYS A 184 15.69 24.13 5.10
CA LYS A 184 14.33 23.97 5.60
C LYS A 184 14.03 22.50 5.87
N LYS A 185 13.16 22.23 6.86
CA LYS A 185 12.81 20.86 7.25
C LYS A 185 12.43 19.95 6.08
N GLN A 186 11.72 20.47 5.09
CA GLN A 186 11.25 19.73 3.92
C GLN A 186 12.34 19.43 2.89
N GLU A 187 13.39 20.27 2.82
CA GLU A 187 14.43 20.21 1.77
C GLU A 187 15.47 19.10 2.03
N GLY A 188 15.64 18.67 3.27
CA GLY A 188 16.60 17.62 3.64
C GLY A 188 15.97 16.24 3.82
N ILE A 189 14.80 15.98 3.25
CA ILE A 189 14.12 14.68 3.31
C ILE A 189 14.31 13.95 1.99
N SER A 190 14.73 12.69 2.06
CA SER A 190 14.89 11.78 0.92
C SER A 190 13.94 10.59 1.01
N PHE A 191 13.68 9.95 -0.10
CA PHE A 191 12.78 8.79 -0.21
C PHE A 191 13.60 7.54 -0.55
N LEU A 192 13.68 6.60 0.38
CA LEU A 192 14.56 5.44 0.29
C LEU A 192 13.77 4.14 0.36
N LEU A 193 14.12 3.18 -0.49
CA LEU A 193 13.58 1.81 -0.45
C LEU A 193 14.53 0.93 0.37
N ILE A 194 14.04 0.33 1.45
CA ILE A 194 14.85 -0.45 2.39
C ILE A 194 14.31 -1.88 2.44
N ASP A 195 15.20 -2.86 2.23
CA ASP A 195 14.90 -4.27 2.43
C ASP A 195 14.73 -4.55 3.93
N MET A 196 13.55 -5.04 4.33
CA MET A 196 13.21 -5.31 5.73
C MET A 196 14.01 -6.47 6.35
N ASN A 197 14.67 -7.29 5.52
CA ASN A 197 15.58 -8.33 5.98
C ASN A 197 17.01 -7.81 6.27
N SER A 198 17.27 -6.51 6.06
CA SER A 198 18.59 -5.92 6.32
C SER A 198 18.97 -6.05 7.81
N PRO A 199 20.23 -6.41 8.12
CA PRO A 199 20.71 -6.41 9.50
C PRO A 199 20.53 -5.05 10.16
N GLY A 200 20.09 -5.05 11.44
CA GLY A 200 19.85 -3.83 12.21
C GLY A 200 18.41 -3.31 12.16
N ILE A 201 17.51 -4.00 11.46
CA ILE A 201 16.07 -3.71 11.51
C ILE A 201 15.41 -4.57 12.56
N GLU A 202 14.62 -3.93 13.45
CA GLU A 202 13.78 -4.61 14.42
C GLU A 202 12.35 -4.11 14.31
N VAL A 203 11.38 -5.03 14.17
CA VAL A 203 9.94 -4.73 14.11
C VAL A 203 9.31 -5.14 15.44
N LYS A 204 8.63 -4.20 16.11
CA LYS A 204 7.91 -4.45 17.36
C LYS A 204 6.43 -4.17 17.21
N PRO A 205 5.55 -5.07 17.68
CA PRO A 205 4.12 -4.87 17.61
C PRO A 205 3.67 -3.68 18.49
N ILE A 206 2.66 -2.97 18.01
CA ILE A 206 1.84 -2.07 18.80
C ILE A 206 0.46 -2.71 18.86
N ILE A 207 0.07 -3.15 20.06
CA ILE A 207 -1.26 -3.74 20.27
C ILE A 207 -2.27 -2.61 20.43
N THR A 208 -3.29 -2.60 19.60
CA THR A 208 -4.35 -1.58 19.59
C THR A 208 -5.42 -1.88 20.64
N ILE A 209 -6.35 -0.93 20.87
CA ILE A 209 -7.35 -1.04 21.96
C ILE A 209 -8.31 -2.22 21.77
N ASP A 210 -8.49 -2.70 20.54
CA ASP A 210 -9.28 -3.89 20.19
C ASP A 210 -8.54 -5.21 20.44
N GLY A 211 -7.24 -5.14 20.80
CA GLY A 211 -6.39 -6.29 21.04
C GLY A 211 -5.64 -6.79 19.80
N ASP A 212 -5.82 -6.16 18.64
CA ASP A 212 -5.24 -6.59 17.38
C ASP A 212 -3.79 -6.09 17.20
N HIS A 213 -3.04 -6.80 16.34
CA HIS A 213 -1.69 -6.45 15.91
C HIS A 213 -1.68 -6.07 14.43
N GLU A 214 -2.03 -4.83 14.12
CA GLU A 214 -1.99 -4.30 12.77
C GLU A 214 -0.80 -3.37 12.54
N VAL A 215 -0.43 -2.60 13.55
CA VAL A 215 0.59 -1.54 13.44
C VAL A 215 1.85 -1.86 14.27
N ASN A 216 2.97 -1.28 13.85
CA ASN A 216 4.28 -1.60 14.42
C ASN A 216 5.12 -0.34 14.66
N SER A 217 6.10 -0.48 15.58
CA SER A 217 7.32 0.32 15.61
C SER A 217 8.42 -0.40 14.84
N VAL A 218 9.13 0.32 13.97
CA VAL A 218 10.28 -0.20 13.21
C VAL A 218 11.51 0.59 13.64
N PHE A 219 12.54 -0.12 14.10
CA PHE A 219 13.79 0.46 14.56
C PHE A 219 14.91 0.16 13.56
N PHE A 220 15.76 1.14 13.32
CA PHE A 220 16.91 1.05 12.45
C PHE A 220 18.17 1.35 13.28
N THR A 221 19.10 0.42 13.33
CA THR A 221 20.40 0.56 14.01
C THR A 221 21.50 0.19 13.02
N ASP A 222 22.22 1.19 12.54
CA ASP A 222 23.31 1.06 11.56
C ASP A 222 22.92 0.24 10.30
N VAL A 223 21.68 0.40 9.83
CA VAL A 223 21.17 -0.33 8.68
C VAL A 223 21.82 0.19 7.41
N LYS A 224 22.53 -0.68 6.70
CA LYS A 224 23.24 -0.36 5.45
C LYS A 224 22.35 -0.57 4.25
N VAL A 225 22.03 0.51 3.54
CA VAL A 225 21.15 0.52 2.38
C VAL A 225 21.91 0.98 1.13
N PRO A 226 21.88 0.23 0.01
CA PRO A 226 22.51 0.67 -1.23
C PRO A 226 22.01 2.02 -1.71
N ALA A 227 22.89 2.91 -2.16
CA ALA A 227 22.50 4.24 -2.64
C ALA A 227 21.59 4.18 -3.88
N GLU A 228 21.66 3.11 -4.66
CA GLU A 228 20.77 2.82 -5.79
C GLU A 228 19.28 2.63 -5.41
N ASN A 229 18.99 2.44 -4.11
CA ASN A 229 17.63 2.37 -3.58
C ASN A 229 17.03 3.77 -3.27
N LEU A 230 17.77 4.85 -3.48
CA LEU A 230 17.24 6.22 -3.40
C LEU A 230 16.32 6.48 -4.61
N ILE A 231 15.08 6.89 -4.36
CA ILE A 231 14.17 7.27 -5.43
C ILE A 231 14.43 8.74 -5.83
N GLY A 232 14.63 8.93 -7.13
CA GLY A 232 14.84 10.25 -7.73
C GLY A 232 16.08 10.95 -7.19
N GLU A 233 15.93 12.17 -6.66
CA GLU A 233 17.01 13.02 -6.17
C GLU A 233 17.02 13.09 -4.64
N GLU A 234 18.22 13.15 -4.05
CA GLU A 234 18.39 13.43 -2.63
C GLU A 234 17.78 14.79 -2.26
N GLY A 235 17.14 14.87 -1.11
CA GLY A 235 16.44 16.07 -0.64
C GLY A 235 15.09 16.34 -1.29
N LYS A 236 14.62 15.50 -2.22
CA LYS A 236 13.31 15.64 -2.90
C LYS A 236 12.20 14.73 -2.33
N GLY A 237 12.49 13.95 -1.30
CA GLY A 237 11.55 13.00 -0.70
C GLY A 237 10.24 13.63 -0.26
N TRP A 238 10.23 14.89 0.19
CA TRP A 238 9.00 15.61 0.53
C TRP A 238 8.06 15.80 -0.67
N THR A 239 8.62 16.04 -1.86
CA THR A 239 7.85 16.15 -3.09
C THR A 239 7.23 14.79 -3.46
N TYR A 240 8.00 13.72 -3.35
CA TYR A 240 7.51 12.36 -3.62
C TYR A 240 6.46 11.91 -2.62
N ALA A 241 6.63 12.25 -1.34
CA ALA A 241 5.63 12.00 -0.31
C ALA A 241 4.29 12.71 -0.58
N LYS A 242 4.32 13.98 -0.99
CA LYS A 242 3.10 14.72 -1.36
C LYS A 242 2.40 14.11 -2.57
N PHE A 243 3.17 13.65 -3.57
CA PHE A 243 2.65 12.97 -4.73
C PHE A 243 1.94 11.67 -4.32
N LEU A 244 2.58 10.83 -3.50
CA LEU A 244 2.02 9.59 -2.98
C LEU A 244 0.70 9.83 -2.23
N LEU A 245 0.70 10.77 -1.28
CA LEU A 245 -0.49 11.09 -0.47
C LEU A 245 -1.66 11.63 -1.31
N ALA A 246 -1.40 12.24 -2.47
CA ALA A 246 -2.45 12.66 -3.38
C ALA A 246 -3.14 11.45 -4.05
N HIS A 247 -2.41 10.38 -4.34
CA HIS A 247 -2.94 9.14 -4.95
C HIS A 247 -3.69 8.27 -3.94
N GLU A 248 -3.28 8.27 -2.67
CA GLU A 248 -3.87 7.47 -1.60
C GLU A 248 -5.34 7.82 -1.30
N ARG A 249 -5.71 9.10 -1.38
CA ARG A 249 -6.99 9.63 -0.89
C ARG A 249 -8.24 8.99 -1.49
N PHE A 250 -8.19 8.51 -2.71
CA PHE A 250 -9.35 7.90 -3.37
C PHE A 250 -9.67 6.49 -2.85
N GLY A 251 -8.67 5.71 -2.44
CA GLY A 251 -8.86 4.34 -1.97
C GLY A 251 -9.50 4.22 -0.58
N ILE A 252 -9.32 5.23 0.27
CA ILE A 252 -9.73 5.20 1.69
C ILE A 252 -11.27 5.27 1.87
N ALA A 253 -12.01 5.80 0.89
CA ALA A 253 -13.45 6.06 1.04
C ALA A 253 -14.30 4.79 1.26
N GLY A 254 -13.88 3.62 0.78
CA GLY A 254 -14.50 2.31 1.06
C GLY A 254 -16.02 2.24 0.83
N VAL A 255 -16.55 2.98 -0.17
CA VAL A 255 -18.01 3.17 -0.37
C VAL A 255 -18.73 1.85 -0.59
N GLY A 256 -18.16 0.91 -1.35
CA GLY A 256 -18.74 -0.41 -1.61
C GLY A 256 -18.89 -1.23 -0.31
N ALA A 257 -17.86 -1.26 0.52
CA ALA A 257 -17.89 -1.93 1.81
C ALA A 257 -18.93 -1.30 2.76
N SER A 258 -19.01 0.03 2.82
CA SER A 258 -20.02 0.74 3.61
C SER A 258 -21.46 0.42 3.16
N LYS A 259 -21.70 0.33 1.85
CA LYS A 259 -23.00 -0.10 1.31
C LYS A 259 -23.34 -1.52 1.75
N ARG A 260 -22.40 -2.45 1.64
CA ARG A 260 -22.60 -3.84 2.10
C ARG A 260 -22.95 -3.91 3.58
N GLN A 261 -22.23 -3.19 4.43
CA GLN A 261 -22.52 -3.17 5.87
C GLN A 261 -23.92 -2.60 6.18
N LEU A 262 -24.33 -1.57 5.45
CA LEU A 262 -25.67 -1.01 5.60
C LEU A 262 -26.77 -2.01 5.19
N GLU A 263 -26.61 -2.73 4.09
CA GLU A 263 -27.58 -3.75 3.69
C GLU A 263 -27.62 -4.89 4.71
N ARG A 264 -26.48 -5.37 5.21
CA ARG A 264 -26.41 -6.36 6.26
C ARG A 264 -27.12 -5.91 7.55
N LEU A 265 -26.94 -4.65 7.93
CA LEU A 265 -27.65 -4.08 9.08
C LEU A 265 -29.17 -4.11 8.89
N LYS A 266 -29.66 -3.77 7.69
CA LYS A 266 -31.10 -3.82 7.36
C LYS A 266 -31.65 -5.25 7.41
N GLU A 267 -30.87 -6.25 6.97
CA GLU A 267 -31.26 -7.66 7.06
C GLU A 267 -31.39 -8.09 8.52
N ILE A 268 -30.37 -7.82 9.34
CA ILE A 268 -30.38 -8.12 10.78
C ILE A 268 -31.56 -7.45 11.48
N SER A 269 -31.85 -6.18 11.17
CA SER A 269 -32.99 -5.46 11.77
C SER A 269 -34.31 -6.09 11.41
N LYS A 270 -34.51 -6.57 10.18
CA LYS A 270 -35.73 -7.31 9.79
C LYS A 270 -35.87 -8.63 10.51
N ASP A 271 -34.77 -9.37 10.71
CA ASP A 271 -34.77 -10.67 11.38
C ASP A 271 -35.06 -10.54 12.89
N LEU A 272 -34.66 -9.44 13.51
CA LEU A 272 -34.90 -9.15 14.92
C LEU A 272 -36.34 -8.67 15.20
N GLY A 273 -37.12 -8.34 14.18
CA GLY A 273 -38.42 -7.72 14.27
C GLY A 273 -38.38 -6.26 14.68
N ASP A 274 -39.30 -5.45 14.17
CA ASP A 274 -39.51 -4.07 14.62
C ASP A 274 -40.11 -4.11 16.04
N GLU A 275 -39.29 -4.00 17.08
CA GLU A 275 -39.73 -3.59 18.41
C GLU A 275 -39.43 -2.11 18.65
#